data_b1257c256bed6014b7cd9884c137587f
#
_entry.id   b1257c256bed6014b7cd9884c137587f
#
_cell.length_a   1.000
_cell.length_b   1.000
_cell.length_c   1.000
_cell.angle_alpha   90.00
_cell.angle_beta   90.00
_cell.angle_gamma   90.00
#
_symmetry.space_group_name_H-M   'P 1'
#
loop_
_entity.id
_entity.type
_entity.pdbx_description
1 polymer ?
#
loop_
_entity_poly.entity_id
_entity_poly.type
_entity_poly.pdbx_seq_one_letter_code
_entity_poly.pdbx_strand_id
1 'polypeptide(L)'
;LETENIPLLSKFLNLIVTGGECPFHCEIYYINKTVQMAVKWGTDSKVRFIDPIYGVPLEIGACGEMNLMVSDSRKLLLKLVGTMNGIAWDAQGNDFTKSLAASFRPLISSTVKTNLARCIKEQNIDILEIDEHLDLLSDVLKQPILTGFEEYGLTIPEFYVTNVLLPESDANFKRIRELHTISLQKRMVEADTAIKTAQAEAATTVTVAQRQAILEQQNTETELARREAERDLIRAQTEAQKTRLSGYAEADVMHAQGIDKRDLLQADVQKAYAQGLGNMHISGGGGVAGDMIGLG
;
A
#
# COMPACT_ATOMS: atom_id res chain seq x y z
N LEU A 1 33.49 20.06 57.54
CA LEU A 1 33.79 20.49 58.90
C LEU A 1 33.86 19.25 59.79
N GLU A 2 35.06 18.69 59.91
CA GLU A 2 35.38 17.71 60.92
C GLU A 2 35.49 18.49 62.21
N THR A 3 34.40 18.59 62.95
CA THR A 3 34.50 18.87 64.36
C THR A 3 34.77 17.55 65.03
N GLU A 4 35.96 17.35 65.48
CA GLU A 4 36.25 16.38 66.54
C GLU A 4 35.35 16.73 67.71
N ASN A 5 34.18 16.17 67.75
CA ASN A 5 33.23 16.33 68.81
C ASN A 5 33.72 15.57 70.04
N ILE A 6 34.29 16.26 70.98
CA ILE A 6 34.32 15.79 72.33
C ILE A 6 32.90 16.06 72.88
N PRO A 7 32.04 15.03 72.98
CA PRO A 7 30.57 15.23 73.12
C PRO A 7 30.16 15.92 74.41
N LEU A 8 31.02 15.94 75.40
CA LEU A 8 30.78 16.57 76.69
C LEU A 8 31.13 18.06 76.69
N LEU A 9 32.19 18.48 76.01
CA LEU A 9 32.60 19.83 75.93
C LEU A 9 31.70 20.68 75.03
N SER A 10 31.26 20.17 73.93
CA SER A 10 30.28 20.80 73.02
C SER A 10 28.93 21.02 73.69
N LYS A 11 28.43 20.05 74.46
CA LYS A 11 27.20 20.21 75.24
C LYS A 11 27.33 21.24 76.30
N PHE A 12 28.52 21.34 77.05
CA PHE A 12 28.74 22.32 78.10
C PHE A 12 28.93 23.73 77.56
N LEU A 13 29.64 23.88 76.45
CA LEU A 13 29.80 25.16 75.76
C LEU A 13 28.47 25.68 75.17
N ASN A 14 27.70 24.83 74.60
CA ASN A 14 26.38 25.18 74.09
C ASN A 14 25.40 25.57 75.19
N LEU A 15 25.44 24.92 76.35
CA LEU A 15 24.62 25.29 77.50
C LEU A 15 24.95 26.66 78.06
N ILE A 16 26.25 27.04 78.10
CA ILE A 16 26.73 28.34 78.68
C ILE A 16 26.55 29.49 77.70
N VAL A 17 26.82 29.28 76.40
CA VAL A 17 26.83 30.32 75.37
C VAL A 17 25.45 30.64 74.82
N THR A 18 24.55 29.65 74.80
CA THR A 18 23.25 29.76 74.15
C THR A 18 22.05 29.56 75.04
N GLY A 19 22.29 29.52 76.40
CA GLY A 19 21.19 29.27 77.31
C GLY A 19 20.49 27.95 77.17
N GLY A 20 21.14 26.95 76.53
CA GLY A 20 20.58 25.61 76.26
C GLY A 20 19.98 25.40 74.86
N GLU A 21 19.89 26.50 74.12
CA GLU A 21 19.45 26.35 72.67
C GLU A 21 20.68 26.10 71.80
N CYS A 22 20.50 25.16 70.86
CA CYS A 22 21.52 24.81 69.89
C CYS A 22 21.59 25.94 68.82
N PRO A 23 22.71 26.70 68.72
CA PRO A 23 22.79 27.82 67.76
C PRO A 23 22.88 27.39 66.30
N PHE A 24 23.02 26.14 66.10
CA PHE A 24 23.11 25.57 64.71
C PHE A 24 21.82 24.85 64.35
N HIS A 25 21.04 25.51 63.51
CA HIS A 25 19.94 24.85 62.84
C HIS A 25 20.51 24.13 61.60
N CYS A 26 20.43 22.82 61.58
CA CYS A 26 20.81 22.01 60.45
C CYS A 26 19.55 21.34 59.89
N GLU A 27 19.23 21.64 58.67
CA GLU A 27 18.15 20.98 57.93
C GLU A 27 18.75 19.93 57.03
N ILE A 28 18.22 18.71 57.10
CA ILE A 28 18.65 17.57 56.28
C ILE A 28 17.55 17.25 55.29
N TYR A 29 17.89 17.36 54.00
CA TYR A 29 16.96 17.05 52.93
C TYR A 29 17.33 15.71 52.27
N TYR A 30 16.37 14.83 52.19
CA TYR A 30 16.49 13.57 51.46
C TYR A 30 15.80 13.73 50.11
N ILE A 31 16.55 13.56 49.01
CA ILE A 31 16.02 13.74 47.66
C ILE A 31 16.00 12.38 46.98
N ASN A 32 14.80 11.95 46.61
CA ASN A 32 14.61 10.72 45.83
C ASN A 32 15.10 10.95 44.37
N LYS A 33 16.06 10.14 43.94
CA LYS A 33 16.59 10.15 42.56
C LYS A 33 15.98 9.11 41.65
N THR A 34 14.98 8.37 42.13
CA THR A 34 14.27 7.42 41.26
C THR A 34 13.40 8.15 40.24
N VAL A 35 13.14 7.50 39.11
CA VAL A 35 12.26 8.04 38.06
C VAL A 35 10.84 8.14 38.60
N GLN A 36 10.25 9.33 38.52
CA GLN A 36 8.82 9.54 38.79
C GLN A 36 8.06 9.31 37.48
N MET A 37 7.21 8.31 37.49
CA MET A 37 6.47 7.88 36.31
C MET A 37 5.15 8.64 36.16
N ALA A 38 4.71 8.79 34.89
CA ALA A 38 3.39 9.28 34.52
C ALA A 38 2.99 10.65 35.10
N VAL A 39 3.91 11.60 35.10
CA VAL A 39 3.60 13.01 35.42
C VAL A 39 2.81 13.61 34.27
N LYS A 40 1.53 13.88 34.49
CA LYS A 40 0.62 14.41 33.47
C LYS A 40 0.92 15.89 33.20
N TRP A 41 0.92 16.25 31.92
CA TRP A 41 1.06 17.64 31.47
C TRP A 41 -0.02 17.97 30.42
N GLY A 42 -0.27 19.25 30.21
CA GLY A 42 -1.18 19.77 29.21
C GLY A 42 -1.01 21.25 28.99
N THR A 43 -1.46 21.72 27.83
CA THR A 43 -1.49 23.14 27.52
C THR A 43 -2.59 23.83 28.33
N ASP A 44 -2.28 24.98 28.95
CA ASP A 44 -3.21 25.78 29.74
C ASP A 44 -4.23 26.55 28.89
N SER A 45 -3.86 26.82 27.64
CA SER A 45 -4.72 27.45 26.64
C SER A 45 -4.41 26.91 25.26
N LYS A 46 -5.31 27.16 24.34
CA LYS A 46 -5.21 26.65 22.96
C LYS A 46 -4.07 27.35 22.20
N VAL A 47 -3.45 26.60 21.31
CA VAL A 47 -2.41 27.05 20.38
C VAL A 47 -3.08 27.48 19.10
N ARG A 48 -2.87 28.73 18.69
CA ARG A 48 -3.36 29.27 17.42
C ARG A 48 -2.31 29.09 16.34
N PHE A 49 -2.72 28.51 15.23
CA PHE A 49 -1.84 28.40 14.06
C PHE A 49 -2.68 28.36 12.78
N ILE A 50 -2.01 28.54 11.64
CA ILE A 50 -2.62 28.37 10.33
C ILE A 50 -2.19 26.99 9.83
N ASP A 51 -3.16 26.16 9.54
CA ASP A 51 -2.93 24.83 8.99
C ASP A 51 -2.15 24.94 7.66
N PRO A 52 -1.05 24.19 7.49
CA PRO A 52 -0.22 24.33 6.30
C PRO A 52 -0.86 23.78 5.01
N ILE A 53 -1.77 22.82 5.13
CA ILE A 53 -2.38 22.13 3.99
C ILE A 53 -3.61 22.89 3.51
N TYR A 54 -4.49 23.27 4.45
CA TYR A 54 -5.77 23.91 4.11
C TYR A 54 -5.75 25.44 4.20
N GLY A 55 -4.67 26.03 4.77
CA GLY A 55 -4.51 27.47 4.91
C GLY A 55 -5.53 28.13 5.88
N VAL A 56 -6.13 27.36 6.77
CA VAL A 56 -7.22 27.79 7.65
C VAL A 56 -6.69 27.97 9.09
N PRO A 57 -7.07 29.06 9.80
CA PRO A 57 -6.68 29.24 11.21
C PRO A 57 -7.43 28.25 12.10
N LEU A 58 -6.66 27.57 12.97
CA LEU A 58 -7.15 26.60 13.94
C LEU A 58 -6.63 26.90 15.35
N GLU A 59 -7.33 26.38 16.35
CA GLU A 59 -6.95 26.41 17.76
C GLU A 59 -6.92 24.98 18.31
N ILE A 60 -5.72 24.48 18.62
CA ILE A 60 -5.53 23.12 19.16
C ILE A 60 -4.96 23.15 20.57
N GLY A 61 -5.16 22.07 21.32
CA GLY A 61 -4.48 21.80 22.57
C GLY A 61 -3.62 20.57 22.47
N ALA A 62 -2.73 20.34 23.42
CA ALA A 62 -2.00 19.10 23.55
C ALA A 62 -1.89 18.68 25.00
N CYS A 63 -1.90 17.37 25.24
CA CYS A 63 -1.67 16.79 26.56
C CYS A 63 -0.90 15.48 26.44
N GLY A 64 -0.29 15.09 27.56
CA GLY A 64 0.51 13.89 27.58
C GLY A 64 1.04 13.56 28.96
N GLU A 65 2.01 12.68 28.98
CA GLU A 65 2.67 12.20 30.18
C GLU A 65 4.19 12.29 29.99
N MET A 66 4.90 12.46 31.08
CA MET A 66 6.36 12.45 31.08
C MET A 66 6.89 11.73 32.31
N ASN A 67 8.07 11.16 32.18
CA ASN A 67 8.82 10.61 33.29
C ASN A 67 9.87 11.64 33.73
N LEU A 68 9.97 11.84 35.02
CA LEU A 68 10.82 12.86 35.59
C LEU A 68 11.84 12.25 36.55
N MET A 69 13.07 12.72 36.53
CA MET A 69 14.13 12.24 37.41
C MET A 69 14.99 13.43 37.89
N VAL A 70 15.48 13.36 39.12
CA VAL A 70 16.42 14.33 39.66
C VAL A 70 17.83 13.96 39.18
N SER A 71 18.41 14.80 38.31
CA SER A 71 19.80 14.67 37.83
C SER A 71 20.80 15.31 38.78
N ASP A 72 20.50 16.53 39.25
CA ASP A 72 21.35 17.29 40.17
C ASP A 72 20.53 17.77 41.36
N SER A 73 20.69 17.06 42.48
CA SER A 73 19.96 17.36 43.74
C SER A 73 20.37 18.69 44.34
N ARG A 74 21.61 19.15 44.13
CA ARG A 74 22.08 20.44 44.67
C ARG A 74 21.42 21.60 43.89
N LYS A 75 21.37 21.54 42.58
CA LYS A 75 20.67 22.53 41.76
C LYS A 75 19.19 22.57 42.10
N LEU A 76 18.54 21.39 42.23
CA LEU A 76 17.16 21.30 42.62
C LEU A 76 16.90 21.98 43.97
N LEU A 77 17.70 21.67 44.98
CA LEU A 77 17.57 22.27 46.30
C LEU A 77 17.74 23.80 46.28
N LEU A 78 18.79 24.27 45.63
CA LEU A 78 19.08 25.72 45.55
C LEU A 78 18.00 26.52 44.80
N LYS A 79 17.45 25.95 43.76
CA LYS A 79 16.40 26.59 42.93
C LYS A 79 15.02 26.50 43.57
N LEU A 80 14.66 25.38 44.20
CA LEU A 80 13.34 25.17 44.78
C LEU A 80 13.21 25.76 46.20
N VAL A 81 14.20 25.56 47.03
CA VAL A 81 14.14 26.08 48.43
C VAL A 81 14.32 27.59 48.48
N GLY A 82 15.04 28.20 47.52
CA GLY A 82 15.26 29.64 47.48
C GLY A 82 14.20 30.49 46.81
N THR A 83 13.34 29.89 45.94
CA THR A 83 12.47 30.68 45.06
C THR A 83 11.01 30.26 45.07
N MET A 84 10.70 29.07 45.47
CA MET A 84 9.31 28.59 45.56
C MET A 84 8.82 28.71 47.00
N ASN A 85 7.70 29.42 47.20
CA ASN A 85 6.94 29.44 48.44
C ASN A 85 6.60 27.99 48.84
N GLY A 86 7.51 27.36 49.57
CA GLY A 86 7.43 26.06 50.14
C GLY A 86 6.63 25.06 49.38
N ILE A 87 7.31 24.23 48.57
CA ILE A 87 6.66 22.98 48.18
C ILE A 87 6.40 22.25 49.48
N ALA A 88 5.15 22.20 49.90
CA ALA A 88 4.76 21.49 51.09
C ALA A 88 5.14 20.01 50.89
N TRP A 89 6.12 19.58 51.65
CA TRP A 89 6.52 18.20 51.75
C TRP A 89 5.49 17.49 52.62
N ASP A 90 4.42 17.04 52.02
CA ASP A 90 3.47 16.22 52.72
C ASP A 90 4.09 14.83 52.96
N ALA A 91 3.95 14.33 54.18
CA ALA A 91 4.48 13.04 54.65
C ALA A 91 3.98 11.84 53.83
N GLN A 92 2.98 12.04 52.96
CA GLN A 92 2.40 11.03 52.09
C GLN A 92 2.92 11.05 50.62
N GLY A 93 3.87 11.94 50.28
CA GLY A 93 4.64 11.86 49.00
C GLY A 93 3.91 12.24 47.71
N ASN A 94 2.59 12.40 47.73
CA ASN A 94 1.80 12.69 46.55
C ASN A 94 1.77 14.19 46.15
N ASP A 95 2.02 15.08 47.10
CA ASP A 95 1.90 16.53 46.85
C ASP A 95 3.15 17.13 46.18
N PHE A 96 4.32 16.52 46.35
CA PHE A 96 5.54 17.00 45.68
C PHE A 96 5.41 16.96 44.17
N THR A 97 4.96 15.80 43.62
CA THR A 97 4.81 15.63 42.18
C THR A 97 3.75 16.57 41.61
N LYS A 98 2.66 16.78 42.32
CA LYS A 98 1.60 17.70 41.91
C LYS A 98 2.07 19.16 41.98
N SER A 99 2.79 19.57 43.04
CA SER A 99 3.31 20.89 43.21
C SER A 99 4.40 21.19 42.19
N LEU A 100 5.27 20.22 41.89
CA LEU A 100 6.27 20.30 40.87
C LEU A 100 5.61 20.45 39.48
N ALA A 101 4.65 19.61 39.15
CA ALA A 101 3.90 19.67 37.90
C ALA A 101 3.18 21.03 37.72
N ALA A 102 2.59 21.56 38.80
CA ALA A 102 1.95 22.85 38.77
C ALA A 102 2.96 24.02 38.55
N SER A 103 4.13 23.94 39.16
CA SER A 103 5.20 24.95 39.04
C SER A 103 5.83 24.94 37.64
N PHE A 104 5.96 23.80 37.01
CA PHE A 104 6.53 23.68 35.67
C PHE A 104 5.49 23.76 34.53
N ARG A 105 4.20 23.78 34.87
CA ARG A 105 3.11 23.92 33.88
C ARG A 105 3.31 25.11 32.94
N PRO A 106 3.64 26.32 33.37
CA PRO A 106 3.86 27.46 32.47
C PRO A 106 5.02 27.22 31.50
N LEU A 107 6.11 26.62 31.97
CA LEU A 107 7.28 26.30 31.15
C LEU A 107 6.89 25.28 30.06
N ILE A 108 6.25 24.17 30.45
CA ILE A 108 5.79 23.13 29.52
C ILE A 108 4.81 23.75 28.54
N SER A 109 3.78 24.44 29.02
CA SER A 109 2.74 25.01 28.16
C SER A 109 3.31 25.99 27.14
N SER A 110 4.22 26.92 27.54
CA SER A 110 4.82 27.88 26.62
C SER A 110 5.70 27.19 25.56
N THR A 111 6.51 26.22 25.98
CA THR A 111 7.41 25.47 25.09
C THR A 111 6.63 24.59 24.11
N VAL A 112 5.61 23.89 24.60
CA VAL A 112 4.74 23.08 23.75
C VAL A 112 4.02 23.95 22.74
N LYS A 113 3.40 25.05 23.13
CA LYS A 113 2.69 25.96 22.24
C LYS A 113 3.57 26.47 21.09
N THR A 114 4.79 26.87 21.40
CA THR A 114 5.72 27.40 20.39
C THR A 114 6.17 26.30 19.41
N ASN A 115 6.56 25.15 19.94
CA ASN A 115 7.18 24.10 19.13
C ASN A 115 6.16 23.20 18.45
N LEU A 116 4.97 22.99 19.02
CA LEU A 116 3.89 22.21 18.40
C LEU A 116 3.46 22.84 17.07
N ALA A 117 3.11 24.13 17.08
CA ALA A 117 2.71 24.84 15.87
C ALA A 117 3.83 24.88 14.80
N ARG A 118 5.09 25.00 15.25
CA ARG A 118 6.25 24.97 14.38
C ARG A 118 6.42 23.59 13.74
N CYS A 119 6.38 22.52 14.54
CA CYS A 119 6.54 21.16 14.06
C CYS A 119 5.47 20.79 13.02
N ILE A 120 4.19 21.09 13.28
CA ILE A 120 3.10 20.85 12.33
C ILE A 120 3.37 21.53 10.98
N LYS A 121 3.87 22.79 11.01
CA LYS A 121 4.16 23.53 9.79
C LYS A 121 5.40 23.03 9.06
N GLU A 122 6.49 22.75 9.76
CA GLU A 122 7.75 22.32 9.16
C GLU A 122 7.68 20.92 8.58
N GLN A 123 6.93 20.03 9.22
CA GLN A 123 6.73 18.66 8.78
C GLN A 123 5.51 18.50 7.85
N ASN A 124 4.77 19.59 7.61
CA ASN A 124 3.55 19.59 6.77
C ASN A 124 2.55 18.51 7.18
N ILE A 125 2.33 18.37 8.50
CA ILE A 125 1.45 17.34 9.07
C ILE A 125 0.00 17.72 8.80
N ASP A 126 -0.79 16.78 8.28
CA ASP A 126 -2.23 16.95 8.17
C ASP A 126 -2.87 16.89 9.57
N ILE A 127 -3.63 17.93 9.90
CA ILE A 127 -4.26 18.03 11.22
C ILE A 127 -5.30 16.90 11.46
N LEU A 128 -5.85 16.31 10.42
CA LEU A 128 -6.78 15.20 10.53
C LEU A 128 -6.09 13.85 10.75
N GLU A 129 -4.81 13.75 10.41
CA GLU A 129 -3.97 12.56 10.57
C GLU A 129 -2.93 12.74 11.69
N ILE A 130 -3.09 13.76 12.54
CA ILE A 130 -2.11 14.15 13.56
C ILE A 130 -1.81 13.03 14.57
N ASP A 131 -2.77 12.16 14.82
CA ASP A 131 -2.62 11.01 15.72
C ASP A 131 -1.58 9.99 15.24
N GLU A 132 -1.30 9.93 13.94
CA GLU A 132 -0.24 9.09 13.38
C GLU A 132 1.18 9.66 13.63
N HIS A 133 1.26 10.94 14.04
CA HIS A 133 2.50 11.67 14.23
C HIS A 133 2.82 11.99 15.71
N LEU A 134 2.11 11.37 16.67
CA LEU A 134 2.31 11.65 18.10
C LEU A 134 3.72 11.33 18.58
N ASP A 135 4.35 10.27 18.05
CA ASP A 135 5.73 9.93 18.38
C ASP A 135 6.71 10.99 17.89
N LEU A 136 6.54 11.48 16.67
CA LEU A 136 7.34 12.56 16.10
C LEU A 136 7.20 13.84 16.93
N LEU A 137 5.97 14.18 17.32
CA LEU A 137 5.69 15.34 18.16
C LEU A 137 6.35 15.19 19.54
N SER A 138 6.33 13.98 20.11
CA SER A 138 6.97 13.68 21.39
C SER A 138 8.47 13.92 21.33
N ASP A 139 9.15 13.45 20.31
CA ASP A 139 10.59 13.60 20.11
C ASP A 139 10.99 15.07 19.89
N VAL A 140 10.25 15.78 19.05
CA VAL A 140 10.53 17.21 18.77
C VAL A 140 10.30 18.09 19.99
N LEU A 141 9.27 17.79 20.78
CA LEU A 141 8.95 18.60 21.98
C LEU A 141 9.84 18.29 23.17
N LYS A 142 10.40 17.08 23.27
CA LYS A 142 11.24 16.64 24.38
C LYS A 142 12.46 17.53 24.60
N GLN A 143 13.22 17.84 23.57
CA GLN A 143 14.48 18.57 23.68
C GLN A 143 14.32 20.01 24.22
N PRO A 144 13.42 20.84 23.69
CA PRO A 144 13.20 22.19 24.22
C PRO A 144 12.69 22.20 25.66
N ILE A 145 11.87 21.19 26.03
CA ILE A 145 11.35 21.08 27.41
C ILE A 145 12.46 20.63 28.35
N LEU A 146 13.26 19.62 27.96
CA LEU A 146 14.38 19.12 28.75
C LEU A 146 15.35 20.24 29.13
N THR A 147 15.72 21.10 28.20
CA THR A 147 16.60 22.24 28.45
C THR A 147 16.10 23.14 29.59
N GLY A 148 14.79 23.41 29.64
CA GLY A 148 14.18 24.18 30.72
C GLY A 148 14.20 23.46 32.07
N PHE A 149 14.11 22.15 32.09
CA PHE A 149 14.15 21.35 33.33
C PHE A 149 15.58 21.16 33.87
N GLU A 150 16.57 21.07 33.00
CA GLU A 150 17.98 20.93 33.37
C GLU A 150 18.49 22.13 34.19
N GLU A 151 17.92 23.33 34.00
CA GLU A 151 18.22 24.49 34.81
C GLU A 151 17.87 24.30 36.30
N TYR A 152 16.91 23.42 36.58
CA TYR A 152 16.45 23.06 37.93
C TYR A 152 17.06 21.75 38.44
N GLY A 153 17.99 21.16 37.71
CA GLY A 153 18.61 19.88 38.07
C GLY A 153 17.69 18.68 37.90
N LEU A 154 16.72 18.80 37.00
CA LEU A 154 15.78 17.75 36.60
C LEU A 154 16.10 17.27 35.19
N THR A 155 15.81 16.00 34.92
CA THR A 155 15.87 15.44 33.57
C THR A 155 14.59 14.68 33.25
N ILE A 156 14.28 14.59 31.98
CA ILE A 156 13.07 13.93 31.46
C ILE A 156 13.53 12.72 30.65
N PRO A 157 13.62 11.53 31.24
CA PRO A 157 13.98 10.30 30.50
C PRO A 157 13.04 10.05 29.35
N GLU A 158 11.74 10.22 29.57
CA GLU A 158 10.69 9.95 28.57
C GLU A 158 9.66 11.07 28.58
N PHE A 159 9.23 11.47 27.40
CA PHE A 159 8.20 12.49 27.16
C PHE A 159 7.25 11.99 26.08
N TYR A 160 5.96 11.97 26.38
CA TYR A 160 4.93 11.48 25.47
C TYR A 160 3.85 12.53 25.26
N VAL A 161 3.52 12.77 24.01
CA VAL A 161 2.27 13.42 23.60
C VAL A 161 1.23 12.31 23.45
N THR A 162 0.22 12.30 24.29
CA THR A 162 -0.80 11.24 24.24
C THR A 162 -2.01 11.63 23.43
N ASN A 163 -2.27 12.93 23.31
CA ASN A 163 -3.42 13.42 22.55
C ASN A 163 -3.22 14.88 22.14
N VAL A 164 -3.70 15.19 20.93
CA VAL A 164 -3.86 16.55 20.43
C VAL A 164 -5.34 16.88 20.36
N LEU A 165 -5.78 17.85 21.17
CA LEU A 165 -7.17 18.25 21.28
C LEU A 165 -7.58 19.09 20.07
N LEU A 166 -8.36 18.53 19.20
CA LEU A 166 -8.87 19.16 18.00
C LEU A 166 -10.16 19.97 18.29
N PRO A 167 -10.39 21.09 17.61
CA PRO A 167 -11.55 21.94 17.83
C PRO A 167 -12.77 21.43 17.04
N GLU A 168 -13.37 20.32 17.44
CA GLU A 168 -14.48 19.67 16.70
C GLU A 168 -15.70 20.57 16.49
N SER A 169 -15.94 21.51 17.39
CA SER A 169 -17.05 22.46 17.30
C SER A 169 -16.78 23.65 16.37
N ASP A 170 -15.53 23.88 16.00
CA ASP A 170 -15.11 25.00 15.15
C ASP A 170 -15.61 24.83 13.71
N ALA A 171 -16.18 25.91 13.15
CA ALA A 171 -16.65 25.93 11.76
C ALA A 171 -15.52 25.70 10.74
N ASN A 172 -14.33 26.22 11.02
CA ASN A 172 -13.16 26.05 10.17
C ASN A 172 -12.69 24.60 10.16
N PHE A 173 -12.68 23.93 11.31
CA PHE A 173 -12.31 22.52 11.41
C PHE A 173 -13.32 21.61 10.67
N LYS A 174 -14.62 21.90 10.79
CA LYS A 174 -15.67 21.19 10.02
C LYS A 174 -15.45 21.34 8.52
N ARG A 175 -15.13 22.56 8.07
CA ARG A 175 -14.84 22.82 6.66
C ARG A 175 -13.60 22.06 6.17
N ILE A 176 -12.55 21.96 7.00
CA ILE A 176 -11.35 21.13 6.67
C ILE A 176 -11.75 19.67 6.49
N ARG A 177 -12.58 19.13 7.40
CA ARG A 177 -13.05 17.73 7.31
C ARG A 177 -13.87 17.51 6.03
N GLU A 178 -14.72 18.44 5.65
CA GLU A 178 -15.47 18.37 4.38
C GLU A 178 -14.53 18.39 3.15
N LEU A 179 -13.56 19.30 3.13
CA LEU A 179 -12.56 19.40 2.05
C LEU A 179 -11.71 18.14 1.95
N HIS A 180 -11.31 17.58 3.08
CA HIS A 180 -10.57 16.31 3.13
C HIS A 180 -11.42 15.16 2.55
N THR A 181 -12.69 15.06 2.95
CA THR A 181 -13.62 14.05 2.41
C THR A 181 -13.77 14.17 0.89
N ILE A 182 -13.92 15.40 0.37
CA ILE A 182 -13.99 15.65 -1.07
C ILE A 182 -12.68 15.26 -1.76
N SER A 183 -11.53 15.56 -1.16
CA SER A 183 -10.22 15.18 -1.72
C SER A 183 -10.04 13.67 -1.78
N LEU A 184 -10.46 12.94 -0.76
CA LEU A 184 -10.46 11.47 -0.74
C LEU A 184 -11.39 10.89 -1.81
N GLN A 185 -12.62 11.43 -1.93
CA GLN A 185 -13.53 11.00 -2.99
C GLN A 185 -12.96 11.22 -4.39
N LYS A 186 -12.29 12.36 -4.61
CA LYS A 186 -11.63 12.64 -5.87
C LYS A 186 -10.52 11.62 -6.17
N ARG A 187 -9.67 11.31 -5.18
CA ARG A 187 -8.62 10.27 -5.31
C ARG A 187 -9.22 8.88 -5.60
N MET A 188 -10.33 8.53 -4.94
CA MET A 188 -11.02 7.26 -5.22
C MET A 188 -11.54 7.20 -6.65
N VAL A 189 -12.18 8.26 -7.15
CA VAL A 189 -12.67 8.33 -8.53
C VAL A 189 -11.51 8.28 -9.52
N GLU A 190 -10.42 8.97 -9.25
CA GLU A 190 -9.20 8.91 -10.09
C GLU A 190 -8.60 7.50 -10.12
N ALA A 191 -8.53 6.83 -8.96
CA ALA A 191 -8.08 5.43 -8.88
C ALA A 191 -9.01 4.48 -9.64
N ASP A 192 -10.34 4.63 -9.47
CA ASP A 192 -11.33 3.83 -10.20
C ASP A 192 -11.25 4.04 -11.72
N THR A 193 -11.04 5.28 -12.15
CA THR A 193 -10.86 5.56 -13.58
C THR A 193 -9.56 4.98 -14.11
N ALA A 194 -8.46 5.05 -13.34
CA ALA A 194 -7.19 4.44 -13.72
C ALA A 194 -7.30 2.90 -13.82
N ILE A 195 -8.02 2.27 -12.90
CA ILE A 195 -8.29 0.82 -12.95
C ILE A 195 -9.10 0.46 -14.19
N LYS A 196 -10.19 1.22 -14.47
CA LYS A 196 -11.03 0.99 -15.66
C LYS A 196 -10.26 1.19 -16.97
N THR A 197 -9.41 2.21 -17.05
CA THR A 197 -8.56 2.41 -18.24
C THR A 197 -7.55 1.27 -18.40
N ALA A 198 -6.88 0.84 -17.33
CA ALA A 198 -5.96 -0.30 -17.38
C ALA A 198 -6.67 -1.60 -17.77
N GLN A 199 -7.90 -1.84 -17.28
CA GLN A 199 -8.72 -2.98 -17.68
C GLN A 199 -9.13 -2.93 -19.16
N ALA A 200 -9.50 -1.73 -19.65
CA ALA A 200 -9.85 -1.54 -21.07
C ALA A 200 -8.64 -1.76 -21.98
N GLU A 201 -7.48 -1.28 -21.61
CA GLU A 201 -6.20 -1.51 -22.32
C GLU A 201 -5.82 -2.98 -22.31
N ALA A 202 -5.94 -3.67 -21.17
CA ALA A 202 -5.72 -5.12 -21.10
C ALA A 202 -6.70 -5.91 -21.98
N ALA A 203 -7.98 -5.54 -21.98
CA ALA A 203 -8.98 -6.16 -22.85
C ALA A 203 -8.68 -5.94 -24.34
N THR A 204 -8.23 -4.74 -24.72
CA THR A 204 -7.84 -4.45 -26.11
C THR A 204 -6.60 -5.25 -26.53
N THR A 205 -5.60 -5.38 -25.67
CA THR A 205 -4.40 -6.19 -25.95
C THR A 205 -4.73 -7.66 -26.11
N VAL A 206 -5.63 -8.21 -25.28
CA VAL A 206 -6.12 -9.60 -25.42
C VAL A 206 -6.88 -9.80 -26.72
N THR A 207 -7.76 -8.86 -27.10
CA THR A 207 -8.51 -8.96 -28.38
C THR A 207 -7.59 -8.84 -29.58
N VAL A 208 -6.57 -8.00 -29.55
CA VAL A 208 -5.56 -7.89 -30.61
C VAL A 208 -4.74 -9.18 -30.72
N ALA A 209 -4.29 -9.74 -29.61
CA ALA A 209 -3.56 -11.00 -29.58
C ALA A 209 -4.42 -12.17 -30.11
N GLN A 210 -5.70 -12.23 -29.74
CA GLN A 210 -6.64 -13.23 -30.27
C GLN A 210 -6.85 -13.09 -31.79
N ARG A 211 -6.99 -11.86 -32.29
CA ARG A 211 -7.11 -11.62 -33.74
C ARG A 211 -5.84 -12.03 -34.49
N GLN A 212 -4.66 -11.74 -33.94
CA GLN A 212 -3.41 -12.20 -34.53
C GLN A 212 -3.31 -13.72 -34.57
N ALA A 213 -3.66 -14.41 -33.49
CA ALA A 213 -3.66 -15.86 -33.43
C ALA A 213 -4.64 -16.50 -34.47
N ILE A 214 -5.82 -15.90 -34.62
CA ILE A 214 -6.80 -16.36 -35.65
C ILE A 214 -6.24 -16.15 -37.06
N LEU A 215 -5.61 -15.02 -37.34
CA LEU A 215 -5.00 -14.74 -38.64
C LEU A 215 -3.83 -15.68 -38.93
N GLU A 216 -3.01 -16.02 -37.95
CA GLU A 216 -1.94 -17.01 -38.09
C GLU A 216 -2.50 -18.41 -38.35
N GLN A 217 -3.58 -18.80 -37.68
CA GLN A 217 -4.26 -20.05 -37.95
C GLN A 217 -4.82 -20.12 -39.39
N GLN A 218 -5.51 -19.05 -39.83
CA GLN A 218 -6.02 -18.98 -41.19
C GLN A 218 -4.92 -19.03 -42.26
N ASN A 219 -3.79 -18.35 -42.01
CA ASN A 219 -2.64 -18.39 -42.90
C ASN A 219 -2.02 -19.81 -42.97
N THR A 220 -1.90 -20.50 -41.81
CA THR A 220 -1.39 -21.87 -41.79
C THR A 220 -2.33 -22.85 -42.46
N GLU A 221 -3.64 -22.72 -42.26
CA GLU A 221 -4.64 -23.52 -42.97
C GLU A 221 -4.59 -23.28 -44.49
N THR A 222 -4.46 -22.04 -44.92
CA THR A 222 -4.35 -21.69 -46.34
C THR A 222 -3.08 -22.25 -46.98
N GLU A 223 -1.96 -22.19 -46.26
CA GLU A 223 -0.70 -22.80 -46.72
C GLU A 223 -0.78 -24.34 -46.78
N LEU A 224 -1.42 -24.98 -45.82
CA LEU A 224 -1.66 -26.41 -45.83
C LEU A 224 -2.54 -26.82 -47.03
N ALA A 225 -3.64 -26.11 -47.24
CA ALA A 225 -4.53 -26.37 -48.40
C ALA A 225 -3.80 -26.17 -49.74
N ARG A 226 -2.92 -25.14 -49.84
CA ARG A 226 -2.08 -24.98 -51.04
C ARG A 226 -1.11 -26.15 -51.25
N ARG A 227 -0.46 -26.61 -50.20
CA ARG A 227 0.46 -27.76 -50.27
C ARG A 227 -0.25 -29.07 -50.61
N GLU A 228 -1.48 -29.24 -50.10
CA GLU A 228 -2.32 -30.41 -50.45
C GLU A 228 -2.74 -30.34 -51.91
N ALA A 229 -3.24 -29.21 -52.41
CA ALA A 229 -3.57 -29.01 -53.81
C ALA A 229 -2.36 -29.25 -54.75
N GLU A 230 -1.18 -28.76 -54.36
CA GLU A 230 0.06 -28.99 -55.12
C GLU A 230 0.46 -30.48 -55.14
N ARG A 231 0.32 -31.18 -54.00
CA ARG A 231 0.55 -32.63 -53.95
C ARG A 231 -0.45 -33.43 -54.83
N ASP A 232 -1.71 -33.03 -54.81
CA ASP A 232 -2.73 -33.66 -55.61
C ASP A 232 -2.51 -33.43 -57.11
N LEU A 233 -2.08 -32.22 -57.48
CA LEU A 233 -1.69 -31.90 -58.85
C LEU A 233 -0.49 -32.72 -59.30
N ILE A 234 0.53 -32.87 -58.47
CA ILE A 234 1.71 -33.70 -58.75
C ILE A 234 1.29 -35.17 -58.87
N ARG A 235 0.41 -35.66 -57.98
CA ARG A 235 -0.14 -37.04 -58.07
C ARG A 235 -0.88 -37.25 -59.36
N ALA A 236 -1.80 -36.33 -59.71
CA ALA A 236 -2.55 -36.42 -60.98
C ALA A 236 -1.66 -36.41 -62.20
N GLN A 237 -0.61 -35.54 -62.20
CA GLN A 237 0.38 -35.54 -63.28
C GLN A 237 1.17 -36.86 -63.39
N THR A 238 1.56 -37.41 -62.22
CA THR A 238 2.33 -38.63 -62.13
C THR A 238 1.46 -39.84 -62.63
N GLU A 239 0.18 -39.87 -62.19
CA GLU A 239 -0.74 -40.90 -62.68
C GLU A 239 -1.03 -40.79 -64.19
N ALA A 240 -1.21 -39.54 -64.68
CA ALA A 240 -1.37 -39.30 -66.10
C ALA A 240 -0.13 -39.71 -66.90
N GLN A 241 1.08 -39.41 -66.39
CA GLN A 241 2.33 -39.89 -67.01
C GLN A 241 2.44 -41.42 -66.98
N LYS A 242 2.08 -42.06 -65.86
CA LYS A 242 2.12 -43.48 -65.69
C LYS A 242 1.14 -44.17 -66.66
N THR A 243 -0.09 -43.65 -66.80
CA THR A 243 -1.07 -44.12 -67.71
C THR A 243 -0.64 -43.97 -69.20
N ARG A 244 0.04 -42.85 -69.52
CA ARG A 244 0.60 -42.64 -70.85
C ARG A 244 1.74 -43.62 -71.13
N LEU A 245 2.66 -43.84 -70.18
CA LEU A 245 3.76 -44.75 -70.30
C LEU A 245 3.28 -46.21 -70.39
N SER A 246 2.27 -46.62 -69.63
CA SER A 246 1.66 -47.94 -69.71
C SER A 246 0.94 -48.15 -71.06
N GLY A 247 0.24 -47.05 -71.51
CA GLY A 247 -0.41 -47.13 -72.83
C GLY A 247 0.60 -47.22 -74.00
N TYR A 248 1.75 -46.57 -73.90
CA TYR A 248 2.85 -46.69 -74.87
C TYR A 248 3.48 -48.11 -74.80
N ALA A 249 3.73 -48.64 -73.58
CA ALA A 249 4.28 -49.95 -73.39
C ALA A 249 3.29 -51.08 -73.92
N GLU A 250 2.00 -50.89 -73.65
CA GLU A 250 0.95 -51.79 -74.23
C GLU A 250 0.88 -51.73 -75.78
N ALA A 251 0.99 -50.49 -76.29
CA ALA A 251 1.05 -50.30 -77.75
C ALA A 251 2.27 -50.92 -78.39
N ASP A 252 3.43 -50.81 -77.75
CA ASP A 252 4.69 -51.42 -78.21
C ASP A 252 4.64 -52.95 -78.10
N VAL A 253 4.04 -53.49 -77.07
CA VAL A 253 3.80 -54.98 -76.92
C VAL A 253 2.84 -55.43 -77.96
N MET A 254 1.75 -54.75 -78.27
CA MET A 254 0.80 -55.10 -79.33
C MET A 254 1.44 -55.02 -80.73
N HIS A 255 2.25 -53.97 -80.96
CA HIS A 255 3.01 -53.88 -82.22
C HIS A 255 4.00 -55.05 -82.39
N ALA A 256 4.69 -55.45 -81.33
CA ALA A 256 5.62 -56.57 -81.34
C ALA A 256 4.91 -57.94 -81.52
N GLN A 257 3.65 -58.02 -81.14
CA GLN A 257 2.81 -59.23 -81.33
C GLN A 257 2.05 -59.25 -82.69
N GLY A 258 2.22 -58.19 -83.51
CA GLY A 258 1.61 -58.14 -84.81
C GLY A 258 0.09 -57.91 -84.78
N ILE A 259 -0.48 -57.42 -83.69
CA ILE A 259 -1.91 -57.20 -83.48
C ILE A 259 -2.20 -55.71 -83.69
N ASP A 260 -2.93 -55.32 -84.73
CA ASP A 260 -3.35 -53.96 -84.95
C ASP A 260 -4.61 -53.63 -84.14
N LYS A 261 -4.65 -52.50 -83.54
CA LYS A 261 -5.75 -52.04 -82.66
C LYS A 261 -7.11 -51.99 -83.40
N ARG A 262 -7.07 -51.95 -84.70
CA ARG A 262 -8.25 -52.03 -85.56
C ARG A 262 -8.89 -53.45 -85.51
N ASP A 263 -8.05 -54.45 -85.42
CA ASP A 263 -8.56 -55.87 -85.41
C ASP A 263 -9.22 -56.22 -84.09
N LEU A 264 -8.69 -55.68 -82.95
CA LEU A 264 -9.33 -55.84 -81.66
C LEU A 264 -10.66 -55.07 -81.54
N LEU A 265 -10.73 -53.85 -82.06
CA LEU A 265 -11.99 -53.09 -82.07
C LEU A 265 -13.02 -53.73 -82.95
N GLN A 266 -12.60 -54.32 -84.06
CA GLN A 266 -13.51 -55.07 -84.99
C GLN A 266 -14.02 -56.36 -84.34
N ALA A 267 -13.16 -57.07 -83.58
CA ALA A 267 -13.55 -58.23 -82.84
C ALA A 267 -14.51 -57.90 -81.67
N ASP A 268 -14.27 -56.74 -80.92
CA ASP A 268 -15.16 -56.29 -79.85
C ASP A 268 -16.51 -55.80 -80.40
N VAL A 269 -16.53 -55.11 -81.52
CA VAL A 269 -17.77 -54.72 -82.22
C VAL A 269 -18.54 -55.91 -82.67
N GLN A 270 -17.89 -56.96 -83.24
CA GLN A 270 -18.53 -58.19 -83.61
C GLN A 270 -19.08 -58.98 -82.41
N LYS A 271 -18.32 -58.96 -81.27
CA LYS A 271 -18.76 -59.60 -80.02
C LYS A 271 -19.92 -58.84 -79.36
N ALA A 272 -19.94 -57.53 -79.40
CA ALA A 272 -21.07 -56.71 -78.93
C ALA A 272 -22.32 -56.92 -79.83
N TYR A 273 -22.10 -57.02 -81.13
CA TYR A 273 -23.21 -57.37 -82.12
C TYR A 273 -23.78 -58.74 -81.85
N ALA A 274 -22.93 -59.71 -81.59
CA ALA A 274 -23.37 -61.09 -81.26
C ALA A 274 -24.10 -61.18 -79.92
N GLN A 275 -23.67 -60.40 -78.91
CA GLN A 275 -24.34 -60.29 -77.61
C GLN A 275 -25.64 -59.47 -77.69
N GLY A 276 -25.72 -58.46 -78.54
CA GLY A 276 -26.92 -57.68 -78.80
C GLY A 276 -28.06 -58.47 -79.48
N LEU A 277 -27.73 -59.39 -80.36
CA LEU A 277 -28.71 -60.26 -81.01
C LEU A 277 -29.24 -61.40 -80.11
N GLY A 278 -28.48 -61.75 -79.03
CA GLY A 278 -28.91 -62.76 -78.04
C GLY A 278 -29.94 -62.29 -77.01
N ASN A 279 -30.11 -60.98 -76.86
CA ASN A 279 -30.97 -60.40 -75.84
C ASN A 279 -32.27 -59.75 -76.41
N MET A 280 -32.58 -59.95 -77.65
CA MET A 280 -33.86 -59.51 -78.17
C MET A 280 -34.94 -60.58 -77.93
N HIS A 281 -35.40 -60.67 -76.71
CA HIS A 281 -36.63 -61.35 -76.34
C HIS A 281 -37.73 -60.29 -76.27
N ILE A 282 -38.63 -60.41 -77.23
CA ILE A 282 -39.86 -59.60 -77.32
C ILE A 282 -40.75 -59.93 -76.11
N SER A 283 -41.06 -58.96 -75.30
CA SER A 283 -42.27 -58.99 -74.50
C SER A 283 -42.84 -57.56 -74.51
N GLY A 284 -44.01 -57.50 -75.15
CA GLY A 284 -44.81 -56.30 -75.30
C GLY A 284 -45.51 -55.92 -74.01
N GLY A 285 -45.93 -54.70 -73.96
CA GLY A 285 -47.07 -54.32 -73.17
C GLY A 285 -46.82 -53.21 -72.17
N GLY A 286 -47.26 -52.06 -72.52
CA GLY A 286 -48.13 -51.23 -71.68
C GLY A 286 -47.60 -50.26 -70.73
N GLY A 287 -47.94 -49.00 -70.98
CA GLY A 287 -48.46 -48.13 -69.94
C GLY A 287 -47.56 -47.04 -69.43
N VAL A 288 -47.66 -45.89 -70.04
CA VAL A 288 -48.22 -44.60 -69.59
C VAL A 288 -47.65 -43.95 -68.29
N ALA A 289 -47.24 -42.73 -68.51
CA ALA A 289 -47.49 -41.56 -67.77
C ALA A 289 -46.66 -41.16 -66.49
N GLY A 290 -46.23 -40.00 -66.54
CA GLY A 290 -46.42 -38.96 -65.57
C GLY A 290 -45.21 -38.65 -64.68
N ASP A 291 -44.81 -37.59 -64.70
CA ASP A 291 -44.83 -36.21 -64.21
C ASP A 291 -43.50 -35.87 -63.60
N MET A 292 -42.85 -34.92 -64.13
CA MET A 292 -42.89 -33.46 -63.81
C MET A 292 -42.46 -33.09 -62.44
N ILE A 293 -41.46 -32.24 -62.48
CA ILE A 293 -41.22 -30.99 -61.64
C ILE A 293 -40.63 -31.19 -60.27
N GLY A 294 -39.61 -30.33 -60.04
CA GLY A 294 -39.35 -29.71 -58.77
C GLY A 294 -37.92 -29.26 -58.55
N LEU A 295 -37.67 -28.11 -59.02
CA LEU A 295 -36.67 -27.12 -58.53
C LEU A 295 -36.68 -26.96 -57.00
N GLY A 296 -35.50 -26.76 -56.45
CA GLY A 296 -35.29 -26.24 -55.10
C GLY A 296 -33.81 -26.21 -54.76
#